data_2c17485e2824bee415ccf0bcf77f2b99
#
_entry.id   2c17485e2824bee415ccf0bcf77f2b99
#
_cell.length_a   1.000
_cell.length_b   1.000
_cell.length_c   1.000
_cell.angle_alpha   90.00
_cell.angle_beta   90.00
_cell.angle_gamma   90.00
#
_symmetry.space_group_name_H-M   'P 1'
#
loop_
_entity.id
_entity.type
_entity.pdbx_description
1 polymer ?
#
loop_
_entity_poly.entity_id
_entity_poly.type
_entity_poly.pdbx_seq_one_letter_code
_entity_poly.pdbx_strand_id
1 'polypeptide(L)'
;TNDFAYVGVRIGTTDYGIASAGTKATMIKDSNDDYRIMHCTEAPEILFQDFGEAKLVNGKAVIRIEELLSESIANNKPVKVFIQLEGNCNGVYVTNKSNKGFEVIELNNGTSNVNFSWQIVGNRADVKDRNGNITSKFADVRFPIGPNKIEFEKPEYSKKSK
;
A
#
# COMPACT_ATOMS: atom_id res chain seq x y z
N THR A 1 16.70 -18.65 13.03
CA THR A 1 15.34 -19.18 13.19
C THR A 1 14.42 -18.38 12.27
N ASN A 2 13.79 -19.04 11.31
CA ASN A 2 12.77 -18.43 10.45
C ASN A 2 11.45 -18.60 11.20
N ASP A 3 11.02 -17.54 11.90
CA ASP A 3 9.73 -17.54 12.57
C ASP A 3 8.66 -17.08 11.55
N PHE A 4 7.82 -18.00 11.11
CA PHE A 4 6.65 -17.69 10.28
C PHE A 4 5.38 -17.83 11.12
N ALA A 5 4.58 -16.77 11.16
CA ALA A 5 3.21 -16.86 11.65
C ALA A 5 2.26 -16.68 10.45
N TYR A 6 1.51 -17.71 10.12
CA TYR A 6 0.37 -17.59 9.22
C TYR A 6 -0.88 -17.37 10.05
N VAL A 7 -1.48 -16.18 9.92
CA VAL A 7 -2.80 -15.91 10.43
C VAL A 7 -3.62 -15.45 9.24
N GLY A 8 -4.53 -16.28 8.78
CA GLY A 8 -5.42 -15.95 7.67
C GLY A 8 -6.87 -15.91 8.16
N VAL A 9 -7.62 -14.90 7.74
CA VAL A 9 -9.05 -14.78 8.01
C VAL A 9 -9.78 -14.32 6.75
N ARG A 10 -10.89 -14.99 6.43
CA ARG A 10 -11.82 -14.55 5.39
C ARG A 10 -13.01 -13.85 6.00
N ILE A 11 -13.27 -12.62 5.57
CA ILE A 11 -14.42 -11.82 6.01
C ILE A 11 -15.21 -11.44 4.76
N GLY A 12 -16.41 -12.00 4.62
CA GLY A 12 -17.20 -11.86 3.40
C GLY A 12 -16.46 -12.46 2.19
N THR A 13 -16.10 -11.62 1.23
CA THR A 13 -15.40 -12.02 -0.02
C THR A 13 -13.93 -11.60 -0.04
N THR A 14 -13.37 -11.14 1.08
CA THR A 14 -12.01 -10.62 1.18
C THR A 14 -11.16 -11.49 2.10
N ASP A 15 -9.95 -11.82 1.66
CA ASP A 15 -8.95 -12.55 2.45
C ASP A 15 -7.99 -11.56 3.11
N TYR A 16 -7.80 -11.69 4.41
CA TYR A 16 -6.87 -10.90 5.22
C TYR A 16 -5.78 -11.79 5.80
N GLY A 17 -4.54 -11.32 5.79
CA GLY A 17 -3.44 -12.00 6.47
C GLY A 17 -3.57 -11.89 7.99
N ILE A 18 -3.78 -10.67 8.49
CA ILE A 18 -4.00 -10.38 9.91
C ILE A 18 -5.13 -9.37 10.02
N ALA A 19 -6.12 -9.64 10.89
CA ALA A 19 -7.13 -8.68 11.30
C ALA A 19 -7.23 -8.67 12.83
N SER A 20 -7.06 -7.52 13.46
CA SER A 20 -7.10 -7.36 14.91
C SER A 20 -7.63 -5.99 15.29
N ALA A 21 -8.10 -5.85 16.52
CA ALA A 21 -8.50 -4.55 17.08
C ALA A 21 -7.31 -3.69 17.52
N GLY A 22 -6.10 -4.24 17.56
CA GLY A 22 -4.88 -3.54 17.98
C GLY A 22 -4.15 -2.90 16.80
N THR A 23 -3.38 -1.86 17.08
CA THR A 23 -2.50 -1.20 16.12
C THR A 23 -1.35 -2.14 15.72
N LYS A 24 -1.09 -2.25 14.42
CA LYS A 24 0.08 -2.97 13.90
C LYS A 24 1.34 -2.14 14.12
N ALA A 25 2.39 -2.79 14.60
CA ALA A 25 3.64 -2.13 14.92
C ALA A 25 4.84 -3.05 14.69
N THR A 26 6.00 -2.42 14.53
CA THR A 26 7.30 -3.07 14.52
C THR A 26 8.17 -2.50 15.64
N MET A 27 9.09 -3.31 16.17
CA MET A 27 10.06 -2.84 17.16
C MET A 27 11.44 -2.72 16.50
N ILE A 28 12.09 -1.59 16.70
CA ILE A 28 13.47 -1.34 16.29
C ILE A 28 14.31 -0.99 17.50
N LYS A 29 15.61 -1.26 17.44
CA LYS A 29 16.56 -0.82 18.47
C LYS A 29 17.07 0.57 18.17
N ASP A 30 17.14 1.41 19.20
CA ASP A 30 17.81 2.70 19.11
C ASP A 30 19.32 2.59 19.39
N SER A 31 20.03 3.72 19.43
CA SER A 31 21.48 3.75 19.68
C SER A 31 21.90 3.30 21.09
N ASN A 32 20.97 3.21 22.02
CA ASN A 32 21.19 2.72 23.39
C ASN A 32 20.81 1.24 23.57
N ASP A 33 20.50 0.56 22.47
CA ASP A 33 20.00 -0.83 22.45
C ASP A 33 18.59 -1.01 23.07
N ASP A 34 17.87 0.10 23.29
CA ASP A 34 16.48 0.10 23.78
C ASP A 34 15.49 -0.13 22.62
N TYR A 35 14.43 -0.91 22.85
CA TYR A 35 13.38 -1.12 21.86
C TYR A 35 12.43 0.08 21.77
N ARG A 36 12.22 0.57 20.55
CA ARG A 36 11.24 1.60 20.19
C ARG A 36 10.16 1.02 19.30
N ILE A 37 8.92 1.46 19.47
CA ILE A 37 7.78 0.99 18.68
C ILE A 37 7.54 1.95 17.52
N MET A 38 7.47 1.41 16.30
CA MET A 38 7.02 2.13 15.12
C MET A 38 5.68 1.57 14.65
N HIS A 39 4.73 2.44 14.40
CA HIS A 39 3.37 2.07 14.00
C HIS A 39 3.21 2.02 12.49
N CYS A 40 2.44 1.03 11.99
CA CYS A 40 2.06 0.95 10.58
C CYS A 40 1.02 2.02 10.27
N THR A 41 1.12 2.62 9.07
CA THR A 41 0.06 3.45 8.51
C THR A 41 -1.11 2.58 8.08
N GLU A 42 -2.32 2.97 8.47
CA GLU A 42 -3.54 2.27 8.11
C GLU A 42 -4.40 3.14 7.18
N ALA A 43 -5.00 2.51 6.18
CA ALA A 43 -5.86 3.15 5.21
C ALA A 43 -7.26 2.53 5.22
N PRO A 44 -8.31 3.31 4.86
CA PRO A 44 -9.67 2.77 4.76
C PRO A 44 -9.86 1.79 3.59
N GLU A 45 -8.93 1.79 2.64
CA GLU A 45 -8.90 0.94 1.45
C GLU A 45 -7.66 0.06 1.46
N ILE A 46 -7.68 -1.03 0.70
CA ILE A 46 -6.52 -1.89 0.54
C ILE A 46 -5.66 -1.30 -0.59
N LEU A 47 -4.53 -0.70 -0.22
CA LEU A 47 -3.67 0.06 -1.12
C LEU A 47 -2.30 -0.59 -1.27
N PHE A 48 -1.75 -0.51 -2.49
CA PHE A 48 -0.33 -0.70 -2.77
C PHE A 48 0.28 0.64 -3.17
N GLN A 49 1.55 0.81 -2.84
CA GLN A 49 2.29 2.03 -3.14
C GLN A 49 3.71 1.71 -3.56
N ASP A 50 4.28 2.62 -4.33
CA ASP A 50 5.67 2.58 -4.73
C ASP A 50 6.24 4.00 -4.75
N PHE A 51 7.56 4.11 -4.66
CA PHE A 51 8.31 5.35 -4.59
C PHE A 51 9.49 5.28 -5.55
N GLY A 52 9.88 6.40 -6.08
CA GLY A 52 11.07 6.47 -6.90
C GLY A 52 11.53 7.89 -7.14
N GLU A 53 12.64 7.98 -7.83
CA GLU A 53 13.26 9.23 -8.25
C GLU A 53 13.30 9.31 -9.77
N ALA A 54 13.21 10.51 -10.31
CA ALA A 54 13.31 10.76 -11.73
C ALA A 54 13.78 12.21 -11.99
N LYS A 55 13.95 12.51 -13.27
CA LYS A 55 14.37 13.83 -13.72
C LYS A 55 13.50 14.30 -14.88
N LEU A 56 13.10 15.55 -14.86
CA LEU A 56 12.55 16.20 -16.04
C LEU A 56 13.64 16.31 -17.10
N VAL A 57 13.28 16.06 -18.34
CA VAL A 57 14.11 16.32 -19.51
C VAL A 57 13.33 17.25 -20.41
N ASN A 58 13.82 18.49 -20.59
CA ASN A 58 13.10 19.54 -21.29
C ASN A 58 11.65 19.71 -20.79
N GLY A 59 11.48 19.74 -19.45
CA GLY A 59 10.19 19.96 -18.80
C GLY A 59 9.25 18.74 -18.77
N LYS A 60 9.71 17.55 -19.16
CA LYS A 60 8.86 16.33 -19.23
C LYS A 60 9.57 15.12 -18.64
N ALA A 61 8.77 14.22 -18.05
CA ALA A 61 9.20 12.88 -17.68
C ALA A 61 8.08 11.87 -17.89
N VAL A 62 8.44 10.64 -18.27
CA VAL A 62 7.51 9.50 -18.38
C VAL A 62 8.00 8.43 -17.40
N ILE A 63 7.15 8.10 -16.45
CA ILE A 63 7.45 7.08 -15.43
C ILE A 63 6.67 5.82 -15.79
N ARG A 64 7.37 4.71 -15.86
CA ARG A 64 6.79 3.38 -16.05
C ARG A 64 6.83 2.64 -14.72
N ILE A 65 5.72 2.02 -14.37
CA ILE A 65 5.60 1.17 -13.18
C ILE A 65 6.01 -0.24 -13.57
N GLU A 66 6.73 -0.90 -12.67
CA GLU A 66 7.14 -2.30 -12.85
C GLU A 66 5.93 -3.20 -13.07
N GLU A 67 6.11 -4.23 -13.91
CA GLU A 67 5.03 -5.11 -14.36
C GLU A 67 4.30 -5.76 -13.18
N LEU A 68 5.04 -6.29 -12.21
CA LEU A 68 4.46 -6.95 -11.03
C LEU A 68 3.53 -6.01 -10.23
N LEU A 69 3.96 -4.77 -9.99
CA LEU A 69 3.12 -3.79 -9.30
C LEU A 69 1.95 -3.35 -10.18
N SER A 70 2.19 -3.14 -11.48
CA SER A 70 1.15 -2.81 -12.46
C SER A 70 0.02 -3.84 -12.50
N GLU A 71 0.34 -5.12 -12.45
CA GLU A 71 -0.63 -6.21 -12.39
C GLU A 71 -1.35 -6.31 -11.05
N SER A 72 -0.66 -5.89 -9.98
CA SER A 72 -1.18 -5.92 -8.60
C SER A 72 -2.11 -4.76 -8.26
N ILE A 73 -2.12 -3.69 -9.08
CA ILE A 73 -2.99 -2.52 -8.92
C ILE A 73 -4.22 -2.64 -9.83
N ALA A 74 -5.40 -2.34 -9.27
CA ALA A 74 -6.65 -2.37 -10.01
C ALA A 74 -6.65 -1.37 -11.18
N ASN A 75 -6.86 -1.86 -12.40
CA ASN A 75 -6.84 -1.05 -13.62
C ASN A 75 -8.12 -0.23 -13.83
N ASN A 76 -9.19 -0.56 -13.12
CA ASN A 76 -10.48 0.13 -13.13
C ASN A 76 -10.60 1.22 -12.05
N LYS A 77 -9.52 1.50 -11.31
CA LYS A 77 -9.47 2.54 -10.28
C LYS A 77 -8.41 3.58 -10.63
N PRO A 78 -8.66 4.87 -10.32
CA PRO A 78 -7.66 5.90 -10.53
C PRO A 78 -6.48 5.72 -9.57
N VAL A 79 -5.27 5.77 -10.09
CA VAL A 79 -4.07 5.88 -9.26
C VAL A 79 -3.88 7.32 -8.78
N LYS A 80 -3.29 7.48 -7.60
CA LYS A 80 -2.88 8.76 -7.03
C LYS A 80 -1.38 8.88 -7.19
N VAL A 81 -0.90 10.02 -7.64
CA VAL A 81 0.53 10.31 -7.82
C VAL A 81 0.87 11.60 -7.11
N PHE A 82 1.94 11.55 -6.33
CA PHE A 82 2.49 12.69 -5.61
C PHE A 82 3.90 12.96 -6.12
N ILE A 83 4.24 14.24 -6.32
CA ILE A 83 5.54 14.68 -6.83
C ILE A 83 6.16 15.63 -5.82
N GLN A 84 7.41 15.36 -5.46
CA GLN A 84 8.27 16.25 -4.70
C GLN A 84 9.39 16.76 -5.61
N LEU A 85 9.32 18.04 -5.98
CA LEU A 85 10.38 18.68 -6.77
C LEU A 85 11.64 18.91 -5.93
N GLU A 86 12.82 18.68 -6.52
CA GLU A 86 14.12 18.78 -5.86
C GLU A 86 14.97 19.91 -6.46
N GLY A 87 14.35 20.89 -7.08
CA GLY A 87 15.01 22.06 -7.65
C GLY A 87 14.03 23.09 -8.18
N ASN A 88 14.56 24.16 -8.75
CA ASN A 88 13.77 25.28 -9.24
C ASN A 88 13.18 24.98 -10.63
N CYS A 89 11.86 25.11 -10.76
CA CYS A 89 11.12 25.04 -12.02
C CYS A 89 9.80 25.77 -11.86
N ASN A 90 8.97 25.83 -12.93
CA ASN A 90 7.66 26.50 -12.90
C ASN A 90 6.58 25.71 -12.15
N GLY A 91 6.94 24.57 -11.52
CA GLY A 91 5.98 23.61 -11.01
C GLY A 91 5.57 22.59 -12.07
N VAL A 92 4.88 21.51 -11.66
CA VAL A 92 4.50 20.43 -12.56
C VAL A 92 3.06 19.99 -12.35
N TYR A 93 2.49 19.35 -13.39
CA TYR A 93 1.26 18.56 -13.26
C TYR A 93 1.48 17.13 -13.75
N VAL A 94 0.65 16.22 -13.25
CA VAL A 94 0.67 14.80 -13.62
C VAL A 94 -0.49 14.51 -14.55
N THR A 95 -0.19 13.81 -15.65
CA THR A 95 -1.18 13.39 -16.66
C THR A 95 -0.99 11.94 -17.06
N ASN A 96 -1.86 11.38 -17.90
CA ASN A 96 -1.81 10.02 -18.42
C ASN A 96 -1.59 8.95 -17.33
N LYS A 97 -2.25 9.16 -16.18
CA LYS A 97 -2.15 8.26 -15.03
C LYS A 97 -2.87 6.94 -15.28
N SER A 98 -2.17 5.85 -15.04
CA SER A 98 -2.71 4.49 -15.08
C SER A 98 -1.92 3.59 -14.12
N ASN A 99 -2.35 2.33 -13.99
CA ASN A 99 -1.55 1.31 -13.29
C ASN A 99 -0.21 1.01 -13.99
N LYS A 100 -0.02 1.41 -15.25
CA LYS A 100 1.23 1.19 -16.02
C LYS A 100 2.23 2.33 -15.89
N GLY A 101 1.79 3.50 -15.39
CA GLY A 101 2.65 4.65 -15.24
C GLY A 101 1.92 5.98 -15.34
N PHE A 102 2.69 7.05 -15.47
CA PHE A 102 2.21 8.41 -15.55
C PHE A 102 3.22 9.33 -16.24
N GLU A 103 2.76 10.51 -16.60
CA GLU A 103 3.62 11.56 -17.16
C GLU A 103 3.65 12.76 -16.21
N VAL A 104 4.81 13.40 -16.12
CA VAL A 104 5.03 14.64 -15.39
C VAL A 104 5.41 15.73 -16.38
N ILE A 105 4.69 16.84 -16.37
CA ILE A 105 4.88 17.94 -17.32
C ILE A 105 5.03 19.24 -16.54
N GLU A 106 6.05 20.01 -16.88
CA GLU A 106 6.31 21.33 -16.32
C GLU A 106 5.25 22.35 -16.81
N LEU A 107 4.80 23.19 -15.90
CA LEU A 107 3.84 24.27 -16.21
C LEU A 107 4.48 25.33 -17.13
N ASN A 108 3.63 26.10 -17.79
CA ASN A 108 4.01 27.24 -18.64
C ASN A 108 5.00 26.87 -19.76
N ASN A 109 4.89 25.64 -20.30
CA ASN A 109 5.82 25.12 -21.31
C ASN A 109 7.31 25.21 -20.88
N GLY A 110 7.56 25.05 -19.59
CA GLY A 110 8.92 25.05 -19.04
C GLY A 110 9.76 23.94 -19.65
N THR A 111 11.08 24.12 -19.62
CA THR A 111 12.07 23.22 -20.23
C THR A 111 13.15 22.82 -19.24
N SER A 112 12.85 22.84 -17.95
CA SER A 112 13.81 22.51 -16.90
C SER A 112 14.23 21.04 -16.91
N ASN A 113 15.36 20.78 -16.26
CA ASN A 113 15.90 19.44 -16.08
C ASN A 113 16.07 19.13 -14.58
N VAL A 114 15.00 19.38 -13.81
CA VAL A 114 14.97 19.23 -12.36
C VAL A 114 14.71 17.79 -11.97
N ASN A 115 15.43 17.33 -10.93
CA ASN A 115 15.14 16.05 -10.29
C ASN A 115 13.85 16.15 -9.46
N PHE A 116 13.18 15.02 -9.27
CA PHE A 116 12.02 14.90 -8.41
C PHE A 116 11.89 13.48 -7.86
N SER A 117 11.36 13.37 -6.66
CA SER A 117 10.88 12.13 -6.10
C SER A 117 9.38 11.98 -6.38
N TRP A 118 8.91 10.75 -6.48
CA TRP A 118 7.51 10.46 -6.72
C TRP A 118 7.01 9.33 -5.85
N GLN A 119 5.71 9.34 -5.59
CA GLN A 119 4.97 8.25 -4.98
C GLN A 119 3.75 7.94 -5.84
N ILE A 120 3.51 6.66 -6.11
CA ILE A 120 2.24 6.19 -6.69
C ILE A 120 1.48 5.35 -5.67
N VAL A 121 0.18 5.54 -5.59
CA VAL A 121 -0.73 4.78 -4.73
C VAL A 121 -1.92 4.30 -5.56
N GLY A 122 -2.19 3.00 -5.52
CA GLY A 122 -3.34 2.40 -6.20
C GLY A 122 -4.05 1.36 -5.35
N ASN A 123 -5.34 1.14 -5.62
CA ASN A 123 -6.09 0.09 -4.97
C ASN A 123 -5.56 -1.29 -5.40
N ARG A 124 -5.42 -2.21 -4.45
CA ARG A 124 -5.04 -3.59 -4.74
C ARG A 124 -6.06 -4.22 -5.71
N ALA A 125 -5.56 -4.92 -6.73
CA ALA A 125 -6.42 -5.67 -7.66
C ALA A 125 -7.09 -6.86 -6.97
N ASP A 126 -8.28 -7.23 -7.47
CA ASP A 126 -8.95 -8.46 -7.06
C ASP A 126 -8.15 -9.69 -7.50
N VAL A 127 -8.14 -10.73 -6.67
CA VAL A 127 -7.54 -12.02 -7.07
C VAL A 127 -8.53 -12.81 -7.90
N LYS A 128 -8.03 -13.35 -9.02
CA LYS A 128 -8.81 -14.17 -9.95
C LYS A 128 -8.21 -15.57 -10.07
N ASP A 129 -9.06 -16.56 -10.29
CA ASP A 129 -8.63 -17.91 -10.68
C ASP A 129 -8.20 -17.95 -12.15
N ARG A 130 -7.79 -19.13 -12.61
CA ARG A 130 -7.38 -19.36 -14.01
C ARG A 130 -8.51 -19.17 -15.03
N ASN A 131 -9.76 -19.19 -14.58
CA ASN A 131 -10.96 -18.99 -15.41
C ASN A 131 -11.42 -17.52 -15.41
N GLY A 132 -10.73 -16.64 -14.69
CA GLY A 132 -11.07 -15.22 -14.55
C GLY A 132 -12.11 -14.90 -13.48
N ASN A 133 -12.58 -15.88 -12.70
CA ASN A 133 -13.52 -15.63 -11.61
C ASN A 133 -12.82 -14.98 -10.41
N ILE A 134 -13.45 -13.98 -9.81
CA ILE A 134 -12.90 -13.33 -8.62
C ILE A 134 -13.01 -14.28 -7.42
N THR A 135 -11.88 -14.62 -6.85
CA THR A 135 -11.76 -15.46 -5.64
C THR A 135 -11.60 -14.63 -4.36
N SER A 136 -11.02 -13.44 -4.46
CA SER A 136 -10.92 -12.50 -3.34
C SER A 136 -11.05 -11.06 -3.84
N LYS A 137 -11.92 -10.27 -3.19
CA LYS A 137 -12.18 -8.86 -3.54
C LYS A 137 -11.30 -7.93 -2.70
N PHE A 138 -10.67 -6.97 -3.36
CA PHE A 138 -9.85 -5.94 -2.73
C PHE A 138 -10.12 -4.54 -3.31
N ALA A 139 -10.33 -4.42 -4.62
CA ALA A 139 -10.33 -3.15 -5.33
C ALA A 139 -11.43 -2.17 -4.87
N ASP A 140 -12.59 -2.69 -4.50
CA ASP A 140 -13.75 -1.90 -4.07
C ASP A 140 -13.98 -1.92 -2.55
N VAL A 141 -13.07 -2.55 -1.79
CA VAL A 141 -13.21 -2.69 -0.34
C VAL A 141 -12.80 -1.40 0.36
N ARG A 142 -13.78 -0.75 1.03
CA ARG A 142 -13.56 0.45 1.84
C ARG A 142 -14.38 0.35 3.13
N PHE A 143 -13.73 0.43 4.30
CA PHE A 143 -14.35 0.28 5.62
C PHE A 143 -15.28 -0.95 5.70
N PRO A 144 -14.80 -2.17 5.37
CA PRO A 144 -15.65 -3.35 5.45
C PRO A 144 -16.07 -3.59 6.89
N ILE A 145 -17.29 -4.15 7.06
CA ILE A 145 -17.75 -4.55 8.40
C ILE A 145 -16.89 -5.73 8.86
N GLY A 146 -16.22 -5.55 9.99
CA GLY A 146 -15.45 -6.61 10.63
C GLY A 146 -16.33 -7.66 11.31
N PRO A 147 -15.76 -8.80 11.69
CA PRO A 147 -16.47 -9.80 12.49
C PRO A 147 -16.80 -9.23 13.87
N ASN A 148 -17.88 -9.71 14.47
CA ASN A 148 -18.17 -9.46 15.88
C ASN A 148 -17.01 -9.98 16.74
N LYS A 149 -16.84 -9.38 17.94
CA LYS A 149 -15.87 -9.84 18.92
C LYS A 149 -16.08 -11.34 19.19
N ILE A 150 -15.03 -12.13 18.98
CA ILE A 150 -15.05 -13.54 19.35
C ILE A 150 -14.84 -13.58 20.87
N GLU A 151 -15.83 -14.05 21.58
CA GLU A 151 -15.70 -14.37 23.01
C GLU A 151 -15.01 -15.73 23.13
N PHE A 152 -13.77 -15.72 23.58
CA PHE A 152 -13.11 -16.96 23.96
C PHE A 152 -13.54 -17.33 25.37
N GLU A 153 -14.11 -18.51 25.55
CA GLU A 153 -14.22 -19.12 26.87
C GLU A 153 -12.80 -19.26 27.42
N LYS A 154 -12.51 -18.61 28.55
CA LYS A 154 -11.24 -18.82 29.22
C LYS A 154 -11.20 -20.26 29.67
N PRO A 155 -10.17 -21.07 29.31
CA PRO A 155 -10.07 -22.40 29.84
C PRO A 155 -10.00 -22.31 31.36
N GLU A 156 -10.92 -23.01 32.07
CA GLU A 156 -10.84 -23.16 33.51
C GLU A 156 -9.58 -23.96 33.82
N TYR A 157 -8.54 -23.26 34.23
CA TYR A 157 -7.40 -23.94 34.84
C TYR A 157 -7.84 -24.49 36.19
N SER A 158 -8.13 -25.80 36.25
CA SER A 158 -8.32 -26.48 37.50
C SER A 158 -7.06 -26.27 38.36
N LYS A 159 -7.20 -25.56 39.49
CA LYS A 159 -6.13 -25.47 40.48
C LYS A 159 -5.81 -26.89 40.92
N LYS A 160 -4.66 -27.44 40.48
CA LYS A 160 -4.16 -28.65 41.11
C LYS A 160 -3.98 -28.35 42.59
N SER A 161 -4.83 -28.96 43.43
CA SER A 161 -4.64 -28.98 44.86
C SER A 161 -3.28 -29.58 45.19
N LYS A 162 -2.49 -28.84 45.97
CA LYS A 162 -1.23 -29.35 46.54
C LYS A 162 -1.52 -30.46 47.54
#